data_7dec40804119294a694b8ada38ca90fc
#
_entry.id   7dec40804119294a694b8ada38ca90fc
#
_cell.length_a   1.000
_cell.length_b   1.000
_cell.length_c   1.000
_cell.angle_alpha   90.00
_cell.angle_beta   90.00
_cell.angle_gamma   90.00
#
_symmetry.space_group_name_H-M   'P 1'
#
loop_
_entity.id
_entity.type
_entity.pdbx_description
1 polymer ?
#
loop_
_entity_poly.entity_id
_entity_poly.type
_entity_poly.pdbx_seq_one_letter_code
_entity_poly.pdbx_strand_id
1 'polypeptide(L)' 'MNRNIKATYDGKHFALTAEECNTVELLSFACDVVEQTLHIVAGNDTELLNEAKEAIIEEIRGINEVHHERILQ' A
#
# COMPACT_ATOMS: atom_id res chain seq x y z
N MET A 1 15.16 -9.91 17.36
CA MET A 1 14.45 -10.01 16.08
C MET A 1 14.16 -8.63 15.53
N ASN A 2 14.63 -8.37 14.33
CA ASN A 2 14.51 -7.05 13.74
C ASN A 2 13.56 -7.06 12.57
N ARG A 3 12.33 -6.66 12.85
CA ARG A 3 11.37 -6.48 11.76
C ARG A 3 11.66 -5.16 11.11
N ASN A 4 11.82 -5.21 9.82
CA ASN A 4 12.15 -4.00 9.12
C ASN A 4 11.46 -3.98 7.77
N ILE A 5 10.63 -2.98 7.57
CA ILE A 5 9.98 -2.76 6.29
C ILE A 5 10.37 -1.38 5.82
N LYS A 6 10.89 -1.31 4.61
CA LYS A 6 11.36 -0.06 4.07
C LYS A 6 10.72 0.18 2.72
N ALA A 7 10.17 1.36 2.54
CA ALA A 7 9.55 1.74 1.27
C ALA A 7 10.10 3.07 0.83
N THR A 8 10.43 3.16 -0.46
CA THR A 8 10.90 4.40 -1.03
C THR A 8 10.13 4.71 -2.31
N TYR A 9 9.95 5.98 -2.58
CA TYR A 9 9.21 6.42 -3.74
C TYR A 9 9.72 7.78 -4.18
N ASP A 10 10.11 7.91 -5.44
CA ASP A 10 10.63 9.17 -5.94
C ASP A 10 9.76 9.78 -7.03
N GLY A 11 8.53 9.32 -7.13
CA GLY A 11 7.61 9.81 -8.14
C GLY A 11 7.56 8.94 -9.38
N LYS A 12 8.55 8.11 -9.58
CA LYS A 12 8.60 7.21 -10.72
C LYS A 12 8.87 5.78 -10.31
N HIS A 13 9.67 5.61 -9.27
CA HIS A 13 10.09 4.26 -8.86
C HIS A 13 9.67 4.02 -7.42
N PHE A 14 9.10 2.88 -7.21
CA PHE A 14 8.71 2.43 -5.89
C PHE A 14 9.51 1.19 -5.52
N ALA A 15 10.10 1.18 -4.35
CA ALA A 15 10.84 0.03 -3.87
C ALA A 15 10.35 -0.32 -2.48
N LEU A 16 10.15 -1.60 -2.26
CA LEU A 16 9.69 -2.11 -0.98
C LEU A 16 10.55 -3.29 -0.58
N THR A 17 11.16 -3.21 0.60
CA THR A 17 11.92 -4.33 1.13
C THR A 17 11.41 -4.65 2.52
N ALA A 18 11.45 -5.93 2.85
CA ALA A 18 10.98 -6.38 4.15
C ALA A 18 11.90 -7.47 4.65
N GLU A 19 12.28 -7.37 5.92
CA GLU A 19 13.15 -8.34 6.55
C GLU A 19 12.49 -8.88 7.80
N GLU A 20 12.47 -10.20 7.92
CA GLU A 20 11.95 -10.87 9.10
C GLU A 20 10.49 -10.49 9.37
N CYS A 21 9.73 -10.35 8.30
CA CYS A 21 8.31 -10.07 8.39
C CYS A 21 7.53 -11.22 7.78
N ASN A 22 6.45 -11.60 8.45
CA ASN A 22 5.57 -12.62 7.88
C ASN A 22 4.46 -11.95 7.07
N THR A 23 3.62 -12.77 6.46
CA THR A 23 2.56 -12.27 5.59
C THR A 23 1.62 -11.32 6.31
N VAL A 24 1.25 -11.67 7.53
CA VAL A 24 0.32 -10.83 8.29
C VAL A 24 0.92 -9.46 8.55
N GLU A 25 2.20 -9.44 8.89
CA GLU A 25 2.87 -8.18 9.18
C GLU A 25 2.97 -7.30 7.94
N LEU A 26 3.24 -7.93 6.79
CA LEU A 26 3.29 -7.17 5.54
C LEU A 26 1.94 -6.60 5.17
N LEU A 27 0.88 -7.39 5.35
CA LEU A 27 -0.46 -6.90 5.05
C LEU A 27 -0.87 -5.79 6.00
N SER A 28 -0.50 -5.91 7.27
CA SER A 28 -0.79 -4.86 8.24
C SER A 28 -0.07 -3.57 7.87
N PHE A 29 1.18 -3.70 7.45
CA PHE A 29 1.93 -2.54 7.00
C PHE A 29 1.24 -1.86 5.84
N ALA A 30 0.79 -2.63 4.85
CA ALA A 30 0.11 -2.06 3.70
C ALA A 30 -1.16 -1.31 4.12
N CYS A 31 -1.92 -1.90 5.04
CA CYS A 31 -3.14 -1.25 5.51
C CYS A 31 -2.82 0.05 6.25
N ASP A 32 -1.75 0.05 7.03
CA ASP A 32 -1.36 1.26 7.74
C ASP A 32 -0.96 2.36 6.78
N VAL A 33 -0.24 2.00 5.72
CA VAL A 33 0.15 2.98 4.71
C VAL A 33 -1.08 3.57 4.05
N VAL A 34 -2.05 2.73 3.70
CA VAL A 34 -3.28 3.20 3.09
C VAL A 34 -4.01 4.14 4.04
N GLU A 35 -4.11 3.75 5.30
CA GLU A 35 -4.83 4.57 6.28
C GLU A 35 -4.18 5.92 6.44
N GLN A 36 -2.86 5.95 6.59
CA GLN A 36 -2.16 7.22 6.75
C GLN A 36 -2.29 8.08 5.50
N THR A 37 -2.20 7.46 4.33
CA THR A 37 -2.34 8.18 3.08
C THR A 37 -3.72 8.81 2.98
N LEU A 38 -4.76 8.07 3.36
CA LEU A 38 -6.12 8.59 3.31
C LEU A 38 -6.29 9.79 4.24
N HIS A 39 -5.68 9.73 5.41
CA HIS A 39 -5.76 10.84 6.34
C HIS A 39 -5.08 12.08 5.78
N ILE A 40 -3.96 11.90 5.11
CA ILE A 40 -3.25 13.02 4.52
C ILE A 40 -4.07 13.64 3.40
N VAL A 41 -4.65 12.80 2.54
CA VAL A 41 -5.40 13.29 1.39
C VAL A 41 -6.70 13.98 1.81
N ALA A 42 -7.42 13.36 2.71
CA ALA A 42 -8.77 13.81 3.03
C ALA A 42 -8.82 14.83 4.15
N GLY A 43 -7.86 14.78 5.08
CA GLY A 43 -7.94 15.63 6.24
C GLY A 43 -9.21 15.35 7.01
N ASN A 44 -10.03 16.38 7.17
CA ASN A 44 -11.29 16.23 7.90
C ASN A 44 -12.50 16.13 6.98
N ASP A 45 -12.26 16.01 5.68
CA ASP A 45 -13.34 16.00 4.70
C ASP A 45 -13.83 14.57 4.50
N THR A 46 -15.02 14.28 5.01
CA THR A 46 -15.58 12.93 4.96
C THR A 46 -15.90 12.51 3.52
N GLU A 47 -16.39 13.43 2.71
CA GLU A 47 -16.69 13.10 1.32
C GLU A 47 -15.44 12.76 0.54
N LEU A 48 -14.39 13.54 0.75
CA LEU A 48 -13.13 13.28 0.06
C LEU A 48 -12.54 11.95 0.55
N LEU A 49 -12.70 11.65 1.84
CA LEU A 49 -12.24 10.39 2.36
C LEU A 49 -12.92 9.22 1.65
N ASN A 50 -14.23 9.32 1.47
CA ASN A 50 -14.96 8.24 0.80
C ASN A 50 -14.55 8.11 -0.65
N GLU A 51 -14.34 9.22 -1.34
CA GLU A 51 -13.90 9.18 -2.73
C GLU A 51 -12.52 8.57 -2.84
N ALA A 52 -11.62 8.92 -1.94
CA ALA A 52 -10.27 8.37 -1.96
C ALA A 52 -10.29 6.88 -1.68
N LYS A 53 -11.14 6.44 -0.76
CA LYS A 53 -11.27 5.02 -0.47
C LYS A 53 -11.74 4.25 -1.70
N GLU A 54 -12.72 4.80 -2.40
CA GLU A 54 -13.22 4.15 -3.61
C GLU A 54 -12.15 4.06 -4.68
N ALA A 55 -11.35 5.11 -4.80
CA ALA A 55 -10.28 5.09 -5.80
C ALA A 55 -9.27 3.98 -5.49
N ILE A 56 -8.93 3.81 -4.23
CA ILE A 56 -7.98 2.76 -3.84
C ILE A 56 -8.60 1.38 -4.06
N ILE A 57 -9.87 1.23 -3.75
CA ILE A 57 -10.55 -0.05 -3.96
C ILE A 57 -10.54 -0.41 -5.43
N GLU A 58 -10.77 0.56 -6.30
CA GLU A 58 -10.75 0.30 -7.74
C GLU A 58 -9.36 -0.16 -8.19
N GLU A 59 -8.33 0.47 -7.66
CA GLU A 59 -6.97 0.08 -8.00
C GLU A 59 -6.69 -1.34 -7.55
N ILE A 60 -7.13 -1.69 -6.35
CA ILE A 60 -6.92 -3.04 -5.84
C ILE A 60 -7.64 -4.05 -6.72
N ARG A 61 -8.84 -3.73 -7.16
CA ARG A 61 -9.60 -4.65 -8.00
C ARG A 61 -8.95 -4.86 -9.35
N GLY A 62 -8.13 -3.89 -9.79
CA GLY A 62 -7.42 -4.03 -11.04
C GLY A 62 -6.21 -4.92 -10.96
N ILE A 63 -5.78 -5.26 -9.74
CA ILE A 63 -4.66 -6.16 -9.57
C ILE A 63 -5.14 -7.59 -9.78
N ASN A 64 -4.47 -8.31 -10.64
CA ASN A 64 -4.88 -9.67 -10.91
C ASN A 64 -3.66 -10.54 -11.20
N GLU A 65 -3.92 -11.80 -11.45
CA GLU A 65 -2.83 -12.76 -11.54
C GLU A 65 -1.98 -12.65 -12.77
N VAL A 66 -2.37 -11.86 -13.75
CA VAL A 66 -1.50 -11.70 -14.91
C VAL A 66 -0.21 -10.99 -14.57
N HIS A 67 -0.12 -10.44 -13.38
CA HIS A 67 1.10 -9.76 -12.94
C HIS A 67 2.04 -10.67 -12.21
N HIS A 68 1.85 -11.94 -12.32
CA HIS A 68 2.70 -12.92 -11.66
C HIS A 68 4.17 -12.73 -11.97
N GLU A 69 4.48 -12.44 -13.20
CA GLU A 69 5.87 -12.34 -13.56
C GLU A 69 6.59 -11.28 -12.80
N ARG A 70 5.89 -10.27 -12.37
CA ARG A 70 6.53 -9.25 -11.58
C ARG A 70 6.89 -9.73 -10.21
N ILE A 71 6.08 -10.62 -9.70
CA ILE A 71 6.29 -11.15 -8.37
C ILE A 71 7.51 -12.02 -8.31
N LEU A 72 7.83 -12.64 -9.41
CA LEU A 72 8.93 -13.58 -9.45
C LEU A 72 10.29 -12.93 -9.47
N GLN A 73 10.37 -11.65 -9.49
CA GLN A 73 11.66 -10.97 -9.57
C GLN A 73 12.36 -10.79 -8.27
#